data_7c91e83b6d240c4cefbe9809629c7a27
#
_entry.id   7c91e83b6d240c4cefbe9809629c7a27
#
_cell.length_a   1.000
_cell.length_b   1.000
_cell.length_c   1.000
_cell.angle_alpha   90.00
_cell.angle_beta   90.00
_cell.angle_gamma   90.00
#
_symmetry.space_group_name_H-M   'P 1'
#
loop_
_entity.id
_entity.type
_entity.pdbx_description
1 polymer ?
#
loop_
_entity_poly.entity_id
_entity_poly.type
_entity_poly.pdbx_seq_one_letter_code
_entity_poly.pdbx_strand_id
1 'polypeptide(L)'
;MEIVDKFGFDKVKAIVEGGLYRYHSVRLGLIAAEDDYDYAFIHDGARPFLTKDIILRALDGARNYGACVVGMPVKDTIKLCDEDGFAVSTPNRDRTWMIQTPQTFSFKLIKDLYMRLDREEEELIAKGVNITDDAMVVEYFTDRKVKLVEGSYNNIKITTPEDIPAAEAILGKK
;
A
#
# COMPACT_ATOMS: atom_id res chain seq x y z
N MET A 1 -13.76 13.95 11.21
CA MET A 1 -14.83 14.94 11.00
C MET A 1 -14.24 16.33 10.73
N GLU A 2 -13.53 16.96 11.67
CA GLU A 2 -13.04 18.36 11.56
C GLU A 2 -12.34 18.71 10.23
N ILE A 3 -11.43 17.87 9.73
CA ILE A 3 -10.73 18.10 8.45
C ILE A 3 -11.67 17.96 7.27
N VAL A 4 -12.57 16.97 7.28
CA VAL A 4 -13.53 16.73 6.21
C VAL A 4 -14.46 17.92 6.06
N ASP A 5 -14.99 18.41 7.17
CA ASP A 5 -15.89 19.56 7.23
C ASP A 5 -15.16 20.86 6.82
N LYS A 6 -13.93 21.06 7.37
CA LYS A 6 -13.11 22.24 7.09
C LYS A 6 -12.78 22.42 5.61
N PHE A 7 -12.53 21.31 4.89
CA PHE A 7 -12.15 21.35 3.47
C PHE A 7 -13.29 20.95 2.51
N GLY A 8 -14.48 20.64 3.03
CA GLY A 8 -15.67 20.33 2.22
C GLY A 8 -15.51 19.06 1.38
N PHE A 9 -14.92 18.00 1.95
CA PHE A 9 -14.73 16.73 1.22
C PHE A 9 -16.04 15.95 1.13
N ASP A 10 -16.75 16.11 0.03
CA ASP A 10 -18.08 15.50 -0.24
C ASP A 10 -18.01 14.00 -0.60
N LYS A 11 -16.84 13.49 -0.98
CA LYS A 11 -16.64 12.09 -1.36
C LYS A 11 -16.29 11.17 -0.19
N VAL A 12 -16.04 11.72 0.99
CA VAL A 12 -15.79 10.91 2.19
C VAL A 12 -17.11 10.31 2.66
N LYS A 13 -17.24 8.99 2.60
CA LYS A 13 -18.45 8.26 3.00
C LYS A 13 -18.41 7.78 4.44
N ALA A 14 -17.23 7.40 4.93
CA ALA A 14 -17.04 6.93 6.29
C ALA A 14 -15.68 7.34 6.84
N ILE A 15 -15.62 7.53 8.15
CA ILE A 15 -14.38 7.66 8.93
C ILE A 15 -14.44 6.56 9.97
N VAL A 16 -13.45 5.68 9.98
CA VAL A 16 -13.35 4.56 10.92
C VAL A 16 -12.13 4.73 11.81
N GLU A 17 -12.24 4.25 13.04
CA GLU A 17 -11.11 4.18 13.95
C GLU A 17 -10.09 3.15 13.43
N GLY A 18 -8.80 3.45 13.55
CA GLY A 18 -7.74 2.52 13.18
C GLY A 18 -7.57 1.41 14.20
N GLY A 19 -6.96 0.30 13.77
CA GLY A 19 -6.62 -0.82 14.65
C GLY A 19 -5.17 -0.76 15.14
N LEU A 20 -4.76 -1.80 15.89
CA LEU A 20 -3.41 -1.90 16.48
C LEU A 20 -2.30 -1.91 15.42
N TYR A 21 -2.51 -2.63 14.32
CA TYR A 21 -1.60 -2.71 13.19
C TYR A 21 -2.21 -2.06 11.94
N ARG A 22 -1.36 -1.75 10.95
CA ARG A 22 -1.81 -1.17 9.67
C ARG A 22 -2.91 -2.00 9.01
N TYR A 23 -2.73 -3.31 8.94
CA TYR A 23 -3.70 -4.20 8.31
C TYR A 23 -5.05 -4.26 9.04
N HIS A 24 -5.10 -4.05 10.37
CA HIS A 24 -6.37 -3.88 11.09
C HIS A 24 -7.13 -2.64 10.62
N SER A 25 -6.42 -1.52 10.45
CA SER A 25 -7.04 -0.28 9.96
C SER A 25 -7.60 -0.45 8.55
N VAL A 26 -6.86 -1.14 7.67
CA VAL A 26 -7.32 -1.46 6.31
C VAL A 26 -8.55 -2.36 6.35
N ARG A 27 -8.55 -3.40 7.18
CA ARG A 27 -9.71 -4.28 7.37
C ARG A 27 -10.96 -3.52 7.79
N LEU A 28 -10.83 -2.66 8.79
CA LEU A 28 -11.96 -1.84 9.26
C LEU A 28 -12.51 -0.92 8.17
N GLY A 29 -11.63 -0.34 7.35
CA GLY A 29 -12.04 0.43 6.18
C GLY A 29 -12.77 -0.41 5.14
N LEU A 30 -12.30 -1.63 4.85
CA LEU A 30 -12.95 -2.55 3.92
C LEU A 30 -14.30 -3.06 4.43
N ILE A 31 -14.47 -3.23 5.75
CA ILE A 31 -15.75 -3.60 6.37
C ILE A 31 -16.74 -2.45 6.24
N ALA A 32 -16.30 -1.21 6.48
CA ALA A 32 -17.15 -0.04 6.41
C ALA A 32 -17.56 0.35 4.99
N ALA A 33 -16.86 -0.17 3.97
CA ALA A 33 -17.21 0.06 2.57
C ALA A 33 -18.36 -0.85 2.15
N GLU A 34 -19.26 -0.31 1.31
CA GLU A 34 -20.37 -1.04 0.67
C GLU A 34 -19.82 -2.14 -0.25
N ASP A 35 -20.62 -3.18 -0.53
CA ASP A 35 -20.14 -4.36 -1.30
C ASP A 35 -20.31 -4.18 -2.84
N ASP A 36 -20.74 -3.04 -3.31
CA ASP A 36 -21.00 -2.74 -4.73
C ASP A 36 -19.81 -2.13 -5.48
N TYR A 37 -18.64 -2.04 -4.82
CA TYR A 37 -17.43 -1.53 -5.46
C TYR A 37 -16.71 -2.63 -6.26
N ASP A 38 -16.21 -2.28 -7.46
CA ASP A 38 -15.40 -3.17 -8.28
C ASP A 38 -13.95 -3.28 -7.75
N TYR A 39 -13.38 -2.17 -7.30
CA TYR A 39 -11.96 -2.06 -6.91
C TYR A 39 -11.77 -1.31 -5.60
N ALA A 40 -10.78 -1.73 -4.83
CA ALA A 40 -10.26 -1.01 -3.67
C ALA A 40 -8.89 -0.42 -3.97
N PHE A 41 -8.70 0.87 -3.68
CA PHE A 41 -7.40 1.54 -3.67
C PHE A 41 -7.00 1.81 -2.23
N ILE A 42 -6.06 1.05 -1.72
CA ILE A 42 -5.53 1.22 -0.37
C ILE A 42 -4.35 2.17 -0.46
N HIS A 43 -4.47 3.34 0.18
CA HIS A 43 -3.49 4.41 0.04
C HIS A 43 -3.09 5.01 1.38
N ASP A 44 -1.79 5.21 1.57
CA ASP A 44 -1.23 5.85 2.76
C ASP A 44 -1.58 7.35 2.74
N GLY A 45 -2.28 7.85 3.75
CA GLY A 45 -2.55 9.29 3.91
C GLY A 45 -1.30 10.16 3.99
N ALA A 46 -0.15 9.58 4.34
CA ALA A 46 1.14 10.23 4.37
C ALA A 46 1.83 10.35 2.98
N ARG A 47 1.17 9.97 1.88
CA ARG A 47 1.67 10.15 0.50
C ARG A 47 0.83 11.16 -0.29
N PRO A 48 1.06 12.47 -0.13
CA PRO A 48 0.19 13.49 -0.71
C PRO A 48 0.41 13.74 -2.21
N PHE A 49 1.43 13.11 -2.84
CA PHE A 49 1.82 13.38 -4.22
C PHE A 49 1.28 12.36 -5.23
N LEU A 50 0.13 11.76 -4.92
CA LEU A 50 -0.57 10.87 -5.84
C LEU A 50 -1.10 11.66 -7.04
N THR A 51 -0.84 11.16 -8.25
CA THR A 51 -1.31 11.79 -9.49
C THR A 51 -2.39 10.93 -10.17
N LYS A 52 -3.19 11.57 -11.04
CA LYS A 52 -4.20 10.89 -11.84
C LYS A 52 -3.60 9.74 -12.68
N ASP A 53 -2.42 9.94 -13.24
CA ASP A 53 -1.76 8.94 -14.08
C ASP A 53 -1.37 7.69 -13.29
N ILE A 54 -0.91 7.86 -12.04
CA ILE A 54 -0.63 6.74 -11.14
C ILE A 54 -1.92 5.97 -10.84
N ILE A 55 -3.02 6.68 -10.54
CA ILE A 55 -4.32 6.05 -10.27
C ILE A 55 -4.80 5.26 -11.48
N LEU A 56 -4.70 5.82 -12.70
CA LEU A 56 -5.14 5.15 -13.92
C LEU A 56 -4.30 3.89 -14.23
N ARG A 57 -2.97 3.95 -14.06
CA ARG A 57 -2.11 2.76 -14.21
C ARG A 57 -2.43 1.67 -13.18
N ALA A 58 -2.68 2.07 -11.94
CA ALA A 58 -3.04 1.13 -10.88
C ALA A 58 -4.41 0.48 -11.15
N LEU A 59 -5.39 1.25 -11.63
CA LEU A 59 -6.70 0.73 -12.03
C LEU A 59 -6.58 -0.26 -13.19
N ASP A 60 -5.83 0.10 -14.22
CA ASP A 60 -5.62 -0.78 -15.38
C ASP A 60 -4.91 -2.08 -14.98
N GLY A 61 -3.90 -1.99 -14.12
CA GLY A 61 -3.25 -3.16 -13.54
C GLY A 61 -4.22 -4.05 -12.76
N ALA A 62 -5.08 -3.47 -11.92
CA ALA A 62 -6.07 -4.23 -11.16
C ALA A 62 -7.14 -4.85 -12.06
N ARG A 63 -7.57 -4.16 -13.13
CA ARG A 63 -8.52 -4.70 -14.12
C ARG A 63 -7.97 -5.94 -14.82
N ASN A 64 -6.71 -5.89 -15.22
CA ASN A 64 -6.11 -6.96 -16.02
C ASN A 64 -5.63 -8.16 -15.16
N TYR A 65 -5.24 -7.91 -13.91
CA TYR A 65 -4.58 -8.93 -13.07
C TYR A 65 -5.30 -9.21 -11.74
N GLY A 66 -6.29 -8.42 -11.37
CA GLY A 66 -7.03 -8.55 -10.11
C GLY A 66 -6.30 -8.00 -8.88
N ALA A 67 -4.98 -7.83 -8.95
CA ALA A 67 -4.13 -7.28 -7.90
C ALA A 67 -2.95 -6.51 -8.51
N CYS A 68 -2.76 -5.28 -8.07
CA CYS A 68 -1.76 -4.37 -8.61
C CYS A 68 -1.20 -3.46 -7.52
N VAL A 69 0.11 -3.23 -7.55
CA VAL A 69 0.80 -2.38 -6.58
C VAL A 69 1.68 -1.38 -7.29
N VAL A 70 1.59 -0.14 -6.86
CA VAL A 70 2.45 0.94 -7.33
C VAL A 70 3.80 0.86 -6.66
N GLY A 71 4.87 1.01 -7.42
CA GLY A 71 6.24 1.03 -6.91
C GLY A 71 7.20 1.69 -7.88
N MET A 72 8.46 1.78 -7.47
CA MET A 72 9.56 2.26 -8.30
C MET A 72 10.74 1.30 -8.20
N PRO A 73 11.48 1.06 -9.30
CA PRO A 73 12.76 0.36 -9.23
C PRO A 73 13.70 1.04 -8.23
N VAL A 74 14.45 0.26 -7.47
CA VAL A 74 15.47 0.84 -6.59
C VAL A 74 16.59 1.48 -7.41
N LYS A 75 17.10 2.63 -6.94
CA LYS A 75 18.24 3.32 -7.55
C LYS A 75 19.57 2.86 -6.97
N ASP A 76 19.56 2.60 -5.66
CA ASP A 76 20.76 2.20 -4.93
C ASP A 76 20.92 0.68 -4.93
N THR A 77 22.13 0.22 -4.64
CA THR A 77 22.39 -1.20 -4.38
C THR A 77 21.80 -1.59 -3.04
N ILE A 78 20.91 -2.57 -3.04
CA ILE A 78 20.29 -3.12 -1.82
C ILE A 78 21.13 -4.30 -1.33
N LYS A 79 21.35 -4.38 -0.02
CA LYS A 79 21.94 -5.54 0.66
C LYS A 79 20.91 -6.15 1.59
N LEU A 80 20.79 -7.46 1.56
CA LEU A 80 20.16 -8.20 2.66
C LEU A 80 21.25 -8.47 3.69
N CYS A 81 20.92 -8.28 4.97
CA CYS A 81 21.84 -8.52 6.08
C CYS A 81 21.27 -9.57 7.04
N ASP A 82 22.15 -10.17 7.84
CA ASP A 82 21.78 -10.98 9.00
C ASP A 82 21.48 -10.12 10.24
N GLU A 83 21.21 -10.78 11.36
CA GLU A 83 20.90 -10.13 12.64
C GLU A 83 22.07 -9.32 13.21
N ASP A 84 23.31 -9.69 12.85
CA ASP A 84 24.55 -9.01 13.26
C ASP A 84 24.94 -7.86 12.32
N GLY A 85 24.16 -7.62 11.26
CA GLY A 85 24.36 -6.53 10.29
C GLY A 85 25.36 -6.85 9.17
N PHE A 86 25.81 -8.10 9.02
CA PHE A 86 26.67 -8.50 7.91
C PHE A 86 25.85 -8.75 6.64
N ALA A 87 26.38 -8.31 5.49
CA ALA A 87 25.72 -8.50 4.21
C ALA A 87 25.75 -9.97 3.79
N VAL A 88 24.56 -10.58 3.61
CA VAL A 88 24.41 -11.99 3.18
C VAL A 88 24.10 -12.13 1.70
N SER A 89 23.42 -11.14 1.09
CA SER A 89 23.17 -11.18 -0.36
C SER A 89 22.93 -9.79 -0.95
N THR A 90 23.00 -9.73 -2.28
CA THR A 90 22.69 -8.51 -3.04
C THR A 90 21.64 -8.88 -4.09
N PRO A 91 20.38 -8.45 -3.90
CA PRO A 91 19.34 -8.67 -4.90
C PRO A 91 19.69 -8.02 -6.25
N ASN A 92 19.22 -8.61 -7.34
CA ASN A 92 19.37 -7.99 -8.64
C ASN A 92 18.57 -6.68 -8.67
N ARG A 93 19.27 -5.54 -8.83
CA ARG A 93 18.68 -4.20 -8.83
C ARG A 93 17.58 -4.03 -9.87
N ASP A 94 17.73 -4.62 -11.06
CA ASP A 94 16.76 -4.52 -12.15
C ASP A 94 15.42 -5.23 -11.84
N ARG A 95 15.39 -6.05 -10.78
CA ARG A 95 14.21 -6.79 -10.32
C ARG A 95 13.79 -6.43 -8.90
N THR A 96 14.39 -5.40 -8.33
CA THR A 96 14.10 -4.95 -6.96
C THR A 96 13.35 -3.62 -7.00
N TRP A 97 12.22 -3.55 -6.31
CA TRP A 97 11.33 -2.39 -6.32
C TRP A 97 11.08 -1.89 -4.91
N MET A 98 10.99 -0.59 -4.78
CA MET A 98 10.45 0.08 -3.59
C MET A 98 8.94 0.19 -3.75
N ILE A 99 8.20 -0.45 -2.87
CA ILE A 99 6.74 -0.47 -2.93
C ILE A 99 6.17 0.83 -2.35
N GLN A 100 5.20 1.36 -3.08
CA GLN A 100 4.44 2.55 -2.71
C GLN A 100 2.97 2.18 -2.54
N THR A 101 2.14 3.19 -2.40
CA THR A 101 0.69 3.09 -2.53
C THR A 101 0.20 4.10 -3.58
N PRO A 102 -0.96 3.87 -4.24
CA PRO A 102 -1.98 2.89 -3.90
C PRO A 102 -1.59 1.45 -4.20
N GLN A 103 -2.10 0.54 -3.38
CA GLN A 103 -2.18 -0.88 -3.67
C GLN A 103 -3.63 -1.16 -4.06
N THR A 104 -3.85 -1.71 -5.24
CA THR A 104 -5.17 -1.74 -5.88
C THR A 104 -5.58 -3.16 -6.21
N PHE A 105 -6.78 -3.52 -5.80
CA PHE A 105 -7.28 -4.89 -5.89
C PHE A 105 -8.72 -4.92 -6.36
N SER A 106 -9.17 -6.05 -6.95
CA SER A 106 -10.59 -6.37 -6.97
C SER A 106 -11.14 -6.27 -5.55
N PHE A 107 -12.23 -5.50 -5.36
CA PHE A 107 -12.76 -5.22 -4.03
C PHE A 107 -13.14 -6.51 -3.28
N LYS A 108 -13.88 -7.39 -3.94
CA LYS A 108 -14.28 -8.66 -3.35
C LYS A 108 -13.07 -9.52 -2.95
N LEU A 109 -12.05 -9.61 -3.80
CA LEU A 109 -10.84 -10.38 -3.52
C LEU A 109 -10.18 -9.89 -2.23
N ILE A 110 -9.86 -8.60 -2.16
CA ILE A 110 -9.11 -8.08 -1.01
C ILE A 110 -9.95 -8.12 0.27
N LYS A 111 -11.25 -7.83 0.20
CA LYS A 111 -12.15 -7.92 1.35
C LYS A 111 -12.22 -9.34 1.91
N ASP A 112 -12.43 -10.34 1.06
CA ASP A 112 -12.48 -11.75 1.47
C ASP A 112 -11.15 -12.19 2.12
N LEU A 113 -10.01 -11.78 1.57
CA LEU A 113 -8.69 -12.11 2.10
C LEU A 113 -8.40 -11.42 3.44
N TYR A 114 -8.84 -10.19 3.64
CA TYR A 114 -8.73 -9.52 4.93
C TYR A 114 -9.62 -10.14 6.00
N MET A 115 -10.80 -10.66 5.64
CA MET A 115 -11.63 -11.45 6.55
C MET A 115 -10.98 -12.80 6.91
N ARG A 116 -10.22 -13.38 5.99
CA ARG A 116 -9.42 -14.58 6.26
C ARG A 116 -8.23 -14.27 7.15
N LEU A 117 -7.50 -13.20 6.88
CA LEU A 117 -6.38 -12.73 7.70
C LEU A 117 -6.80 -12.55 9.16
N ASP A 118 -7.95 -11.92 9.41
CA ASP A 118 -8.49 -11.71 10.75
C ASP A 118 -8.74 -13.02 11.51
N ARG A 119 -9.25 -14.04 10.83
CA ARG A 119 -9.48 -15.35 11.44
C ARG A 119 -8.22 -16.17 11.70
N GLU A 120 -7.18 -15.95 10.89
CA GLU A 120 -5.94 -16.73 10.93
C GLU A 120 -4.76 -15.94 11.53
N GLU A 121 -5.02 -14.73 12.06
CA GLU A 121 -3.98 -13.81 12.55
C GLU A 121 -3.08 -14.44 13.62
N GLU A 122 -3.67 -15.08 14.63
CA GLU A 122 -2.90 -15.73 15.71
C GLU A 122 -1.96 -16.81 15.16
N GLU A 123 -2.42 -17.57 14.17
CA GLU A 123 -1.62 -18.60 13.53
C GLU A 123 -0.46 -18.00 12.71
N LEU A 124 -0.70 -16.89 12.00
CA LEU A 124 0.34 -16.17 11.27
C LEU A 124 1.43 -15.64 12.20
N ILE A 125 1.01 -15.00 13.29
CA ILE A 125 1.92 -14.49 14.31
C ILE A 125 2.76 -15.63 14.89
N ALA A 126 2.15 -16.76 15.23
CA ALA A 126 2.83 -17.94 15.76
C ALA A 126 3.86 -18.53 14.76
N LYS A 127 3.63 -18.38 13.46
CA LYS A 127 4.56 -18.77 12.37
C LYS A 127 5.62 -17.69 12.08
N GLY A 128 5.62 -16.56 12.77
CA GLY A 128 6.54 -15.45 12.52
C GLY A 128 6.25 -14.69 11.22
N VAL A 129 5.05 -14.81 10.65
CA VAL A 129 4.65 -14.08 9.45
C VAL A 129 4.30 -12.64 9.83
N ASN A 130 5.03 -11.69 9.28
CA ASN A 130 4.79 -10.26 9.48
C ASN A 130 4.21 -9.65 8.19
N ILE A 131 2.93 -9.35 8.18
CA ILE A 131 2.25 -8.68 7.06
C ILE A 131 2.59 -7.19 7.07
N THR A 132 3.41 -6.76 6.11
CA THR A 132 3.88 -5.37 6.02
C THR A 132 3.09 -4.52 5.04
N ASP A 133 2.44 -5.15 4.04
CA ASP A 133 1.62 -4.45 3.04
C ASP A 133 0.42 -5.31 2.58
N ASP A 134 -0.45 -4.72 1.74
CA ASP A 134 -1.67 -5.37 1.30
C ASP A 134 -1.40 -6.43 0.22
N ALA A 135 -0.31 -6.29 -0.54
CA ALA A 135 0.11 -7.28 -1.53
C ALA A 135 0.48 -8.61 -0.86
N MET A 136 1.18 -8.56 0.28
CA MET A 136 1.52 -9.77 1.05
C MET A 136 0.28 -10.56 1.48
N VAL A 137 -0.85 -9.91 1.72
CA VAL A 137 -2.11 -10.60 2.03
C VAL A 137 -2.55 -11.46 0.84
N VAL A 138 -2.47 -10.91 -0.38
CA VAL A 138 -2.79 -11.66 -1.61
C VAL A 138 -1.79 -12.80 -1.84
N GLU A 139 -0.51 -12.50 -1.71
CA GLU A 139 0.60 -13.46 -1.95
C GLU A 139 0.58 -14.61 -0.94
N TYR A 140 0.26 -14.33 0.32
CA TYR A 140 0.22 -15.35 1.37
C TYR A 140 -0.97 -16.30 1.23
N PHE A 141 -2.14 -15.77 0.92
CA PHE A 141 -3.37 -16.55 0.91
C PHE A 141 -3.76 -17.13 -0.45
N THR A 142 -3.05 -16.77 -1.52
CA THR A 142 -3.39 -17.22 -2.88
C THR A 142 -2.13 -17.47 -3.72
N ASP A 143 -2.28 -18.20 -4.83
CA ASP A 143 -1.22 -18.33 -5.86
C ASP A 143 -1.22 -17.18 -6.88
N ARG A 144 -1.99 -16.10 -6.63
CA ARG A 144 -2.08 -14.97 -7.53
C ARG A 144 -0.81 -14.14 -7.50
N LYS A 145 -0.34 -13.78 -8.67
CA LYS A 145 0.76 -12.82 -8.81
C LYS A 145 0.23 -11.39 -8.71
N VAL A 146 0.90 -10.58 -7.92
CA VAL A 146 0.61 -9.16 -7.83
C VAL A 146 1.40 -8.42 -8.91
N LYS A 147 0.70 -7.62 -9.72
CA LYS A 147 1.32 -6.82 -10.78
C LYS A 147 1.95 -5.56 -10.20
N LEU A 148 3.25 -5.34 -10.43
CA LEU A 148 3.88 -4.06 -10.15
C LEU A 148 3.69 -3.10 -11.33
N VAL A 149 3.30 -1.86 -11.03
CA VAL A 149 3.21 -0.76 -12.00
C VAL A 149 4.03 0.43 -11.52
N GLU A 150 4.54 1.19 -12.48
CA GLU A 150 5.39 2.32 -12.19
C GLU A 150 4.60 3.47 -11.53
N GLY A 151 5.09 3.92 -10.39
CA GLY A 151 4.60 5.07 -9.63
C GLY A 151 5.32 6.36 -10.00
N SER A 152 5.90 6.99 -8.98
CA SER A 152 6.77 8.16 -9.13
C SER A 152 7.74 8.23 -7.95
N TYR A 153 8.98 8.64 -8.20
CA TYR A 153 9.91 8.98 -7.11
C TYR A 153 9.44 10.19 -6.29
N ASN A 154 8.54 11.01 -6.85
CA ASN A 154 7.91 12.10 -6.12
C ASN A 154 6.74 11.64 -5.23
N ASN A 155 6.24 10.41 -5.37
CA ASN A 155 5.20 9.86 -4.51
C ASN A 155 5.81 9.38 -3.17
N ILE A 156 6.56 10.28 -2.52
CA ILE A 156 7.23 10.01 -1.25
C ILE A 156 6.21 9.82 -0.12
N LYS A 157 6.63 9.10 0.92
CA LYS A 157 5.89 8.99 2.18
C LYS A 157 6.50 9.97 3.18
N ILE A 158 5.72 10.90 3.68
CA ILE A 158 6.15 11.86 4.70
C ILE A 158 5.97 11.20 6.07
N THR A 159 7.07 10.75 6.67
CA THR A 159 7.06 10.00 7.94
C THR A 159 7.98 10.61 9.00
N THR A 160 8.97 11.37 8.56
CA THR A 160 9.92 12.03 9.44
C THR A 160 10.01 13.53 9.12
N PRO A 161 10.51 14.37 10.05
CA PRO A 161 10.71 15.80 9.78
C PRO A 161 11.62 16.08 8.58
N GLU A 162 12.57 15.18 8.28
CA GLU A 162 13.50 15.31 7.16
C GLU A 162 12.81 15.16 5.80
N ASP A 163 11.61 14.56 5.75
CA ASP A 163 10.82 14.42 4.52
C ASP A 163 10.16 15.74 4.10
N ILE A 164 9.97 16.68 5.04
CA ILE A 164 9.24 17.93 4.80
C ILE A 164 9.94 18.81 3.76
N PRO A 165 11.24 19.08 3.82
CA PRO A 165 11.93 19.87 2.79
C PRO A 165 11.83 19.24 1.39
N ALA A 166 11.86 17.90 1.29
CA ALA A 166 11.68 17.22 0.02
C ALA A 166 10.24 17.41 -0.51
N ALA A 167 9.25 17.31 0.38
CA ALA A 167 7.85 17.55 0.04
C ALA A 167 7.60 18.99 -0.44
N GLU A 168 8.15 20.00 0.23
CA GLU A 168 8.08 21.40 -0.16
C GLU A 168 8.73 21.64 -1.53
N ALA A 169 9.90 21.04 -1.79
CA ALA A 169 10.57 21.13 -3.08
C ALA A 169 9.73 20.49 -4.23
N ILE A 170 9.00 19.41 -3.96
CA ILE A 170 8.07 18.81 -4.92
C ILE A 170 6.88 19.75 -5.20
N LEU A 171 6.33 20.39 -4.17
CA LEU A 171 5.24 21.37 -4.30
C LEU A 171 5.68 22.64 -5.06
N GLY A 172 6.85 23.14 -4.81
CA GLY A 172 7.39 24.35 -5.46
C GLY A 172 7.76 24.18 -6.93
N LYS A 173 7.76 22.97 -7.45
CA LYS A 173 8.05 22.64 -8.87
C LYS A 173 6.82 22.62 -9.76
N LYS A 174 5.67 23.06 -9.26
CA LYS A 174 4.42 23.15 -10.05
C LYS A 174 4.24 24.50 -10.71
#